data_e516f9f40779a64cf92dd34aafa39d05
#
_entry.id   e516f9f40779a64cf92dd34aafa39d05
#
_cell.length_a   1.000
_cell.length_b   1.000
_cell.length_c   1.000
_cell.angle_alpha   90.00
_cell.angle_beta   90.00
_cell.angle_gamma   90.00
#
_symmetry.space_group_name_H-M   'P 1'
#
loop_
_entity.id
_entity.type
_entity.pdbx_description
1 polymer ?
#
loop_
_entity_poly.entity_id
_entity_poly.type
_entity_poly.pdbx_seq_one_letter_code
_entity_poly.pdbx_strand_id
1 'polypeptide(L)'
;MAGYIGSRGVHNAFHADDFNIVVPVKTSAGYLFPSPVGSGTVFNPNYGSIFGSTWAGSSFYNSLEAQITKRMSHGVQLQGSFTWGKSIDQGSATLVGDQFANSLSSLPFYDLGAIQGPSDFNVGRTFVVNAIWDVPTPKSWTGIPQLVLGGWELGGIFTASDGVPFTATWGTDGDPQGLNSSDPYDFPNRLTGPGCNSLVNPGNPNNYVKTQCFAIPAAPSLAFWNANCDPAPPGTTGVSFPQCFNLRGNSGRNIMSAPGIADFDFSLYKNIPVKRISENFNVQFRAEFFNVLNRADFAPPALSANTDIFDSTGASTGVAGLLTSTTVDSREIQFALKVIW
;
A
#
# COMPACT_ATOMS: atom_id res chain seq x y z
N MET A 1 7.65 8.65 26.28
CA MET A 1 8.93 8.18 25.73
C MET A 1 8.99 8.66 24.28
N ALA A 2 10.15 9.06 23.79
CA ALA A 2 10.37 9.33 22.37
C ALA A 2 11.74 8.76 21.98
N GLY A 3 11.88 8.24 20.78
CA GLY A 3 13.11 7.62 20.31
C GLY A 3 13.23 7.66 18.80
N TYR A 4 14.47 7.58 18.32
CA TYR A 4 14.77 7.39 16.90
C TYR A 4 15.25 5.95 16.69
N ILE A 5 14.78 5.34 15.62
CA ILE A 5 15.21 4.00 15.20
C ILE A 5 15.71 4.10 13.76
N GLY A 6 16.93 3.59 13.54
CA GLY A 6 17.53 3.45 12.23
C GLY A 6 17.98 2.02 11.99
N SER A 7 17.71 1.48 10.81
CA SER A 7 18.17 0.15 10.39
C SER A 7 18.63 0.18 8.94
N ARG A 8 19.65 -0.61 8.64
CA ARG A 8 20.16 -0.81 7.29
C ARG A 8 20.36 -2.30 7.03
N GLY A 9 19.72 -2.81 5.99
CA GLY A 9 19.96 -4.14 5.46
C GLY A 9 20.89 -4.05 4.26
N VAL A 10 21.84 -4.97 4.17
CA VAL A 10 22.72 -5.18 3.02
C VAL A 10 22.75 -6.65 2.69
N HIS A 11 22.87 -6.99 1.42
CA HIS A 11 22.77 -8.38 0.94
C HIS A 11 21.44 -9.03 1.38
N ASN A 12 20.37 -8.27 1.37
CA ASN A 12 19.04 -8.81 1.60
C ASN A 12 18.65 -9.76 0.46
N ALA A 13 17.88 -10.77 0.78
CA ALA A 13 17.27 -11.59 -0.25
C ALA A 13 16.42 -10.71 -1.17
N PHE A 14 16.65 -10.81 -2.46
CA PHE A 14 15.87 -10.20 -3.52
C PHE A 14 15.24 -11.34 -4.31
N HIS A 15 13.94 -11.39 -4.37
CA HIS A 15 13.19 -12.38 -5.12
C HIS A 15 12.71 -11.79 -6.45
N ALA A 16 12.78 -12.57 -7.51
CA ALA A 16 12.10 -12.28 -8.75
C ALA A 16 11.39 -13.54 -9.26
N ASP A 17 10.17 -13.38 -9.72
CA ASP A 17 9.37 -14.45 -10.28
C ASP A 17 9.87 -14.86 -11.67
N ASP A 18 10.68 -14.02 -12.31
CA ASP A 18 11.38 -14.43 -13.53
C ASP A 18 12.75 -13.73 -13.67
N PHE A 19 13.82 -14.52 -13.64
CA PHE A 19 15.17 -14.10 -14.01
C PHE A 19 15.47 -14.36 -15.48
N ASN A 20 14.61 -15.06 -16.20
CA ASN A 20 14.83 -15.44 -17.59
C ASN A 20 14.13 -14.49 -18.57
N ILE A 21 14.22 -13.21 -18.31
CA ILE A 21 13.65 -12.15 -19.16
C ILE A 21 14.64 -11.67 -20.22
N VAL A 22 14.13 -10.90 -21.18
CA VAL A 22 14.96 -10.16 -22.15
C VAL A 22 15.62 -8.99 -21.40
N VAL A 23 16.95 -8.96 -21.44
CA VAL A 23 17.74 -7.88 -20.80
C VAL A 23 17.90 -6.71 -21.77
N PRO A 24 17.46 -5.50 -21.42
CA PRO A 24 17.56 -4.35 -22.30
C PRO A 24 18.96 -3.76 -22.33
N VAL A 25 19.20 -2.95 -23.35
CA VAL A 25 20.44 -2.15 -23.48
C VAL A 25 20.23 -0.78 -22.85
N LYS A 26 21.16 -0.35 -22.00
CA LYS A 26 21.14 1.01 -21.42
C LYS A 26 21.58 2.03 -22.46
N THR A 27 20.71 2.98 -22.78
CA THR A 27 20.95 4.08 -23.72
C THR A 27 20.88 5.43 -23.00
N SER A 28 21.15 6.51 -23.70
CA SER A 28 20.94 7.87 -23.18
C SER A 28 19.45 8.21 -22.94
N ALA A 29 18.54 7.49 -23.61
CA ALA A 29 17.10 7.66 -23.45
C ALA A 29 16.52 6.78 -22.33
N GLY A 30 17.26 5.83 -21.81
CA GLY A 30 16.81 4.83 -20.84
C GLY A 30 17.12 3.40 -21.26
N TYR A 31 16.46 2.43 -20.65
CA TYR A 31 16.58 1.03 -21.01
C TYR A 31 15.73 0.73 -22.24
N LEU A 32 16.41 0.27 -23.30
CA LEU A 32 15.81 -0.04 -24.61
C LEU A 32 15.81 -1.55 -24.82
N PHE A 33 14.63 -2.11 -25.02
CA PHE A 33 14.47 -3.51 -25.39
C PHE A 33 14.61 -3.70 -26.90
N PRO A 34 14.91 -4.93 -27.38
CA PRO A 34 15.04 -5.20 -28.81
C PRO A 34 13.76 -4.89 -29.60
N SER A 35 13.92 -4.41 -30.82
CA SER A 35 12.84 -4.16 -31.78
C SER A 35 12.94 -5.15 -32.95
N PRO A 36 11.85 -5.72 -33.46
CA PRO A 36 10.45 -5.54 -32.98
C PRO A 36 10.21 -6.19 -31.62
N VAL A 37 9.18 -5.72 -30.90
CA VAL A 37 8.74 -6.33 -29.63
C VAL A 37 8.58 -7.84 -29.80
N GLY A 38 9.11 -8.61 -28.84
CA GLY A 38 9.13 -10.07 -28.87
C GLY A 38 10.29 -10.69 -29.67
N SER A 39 11.14 -9.89 -30.35
CA SER A 39 12.35 -10.41 -31.03
C SER A 39 13.53 -10.65 -30.09
N GLY A 40 13.44 -10.15 -28.86
CA GLY A 40 14.48 -10.34 -27.86
C GLY A 40 14.67 -11.80 -27.46
N THR A 41 15.91 -12.15 -27.13
CA THR A 41 16.24 -13.47 -26.60
C THR A 41 16.35 -13.38 -25.08
N VAL A 42 15.60 -14.24 -24.37
CA VAL A 42 15.70 -14.36 -22.93
C VAL A 42 17.10 -14.83 -22.52
N PHE A 43 17.48 -14.63 -21.27
CA PHE A 43 18.81 -14.92 -20.75
C PHE A 43 19.24 -16.37 -21.05
N ASN A 44 18.35 -17.34 -20.93
CA ASN A 44 18.59 -18.72 -21.34
C ASN A 44 17.39 -19.27 -22.16
N PRO A 45 17.52 -19.37 -23.50
CA PRO A 45 16.42 -19.76 -24.38
C PRO A 45 16.02 -21.25 -24.25
N ASN A 46 16.77 -22.06 -23.49
CA ASN A 46 16.43 -23.46 -23.25
C ASN A 46 15.46 -23.66 -22.07
N TYR A 47 15.14 -22.61 -21.35
CA TYR A 47 14.24 -22.64 -20.20
C TYR A 47 13.11 -21.62 -20.38
N GLY A 48 11.98 -21.91 -19.74
CA GLY A 48 10.92 -20.92 -19.51
C GLY A 48 11.31 -19.96 -18.38
N SER A 49 10.31 -19.50 -17.62
CA SER A 49 10.54 -18.64 -16.47
C SER A 49 11.44 -19.30 -15.42
N ILE A 50 12.37 -18.54 -14.88
CA ILE A 50 13.31 -18.98 -13.83
C ILE A 50 13.04 -18.20 -12.56
N PHE A 51 12.36 -18.84 -11.62
CA PHE A 51 12.11 -18.30 -10.30
C PHE A 51 13.34 -18.41 -9.42
N GLY A 52 13.61 -17.41 -8.61
CA GLY A 52 14.73 -17.48 -7.71
C GLY A 52 14.92 -16.30 -6.80
N SER A 53 15.92 -16.43 -5.94
CA SER A 53 16.34 -15.38 -5.03
C SER A 53 17.84 -15.17 -5.10
N THR A 54 18.26 -13.93 -4.99
CA THR A 54 19.65 -13.52 -4.90
C THR A 54 19.85 -12.61 -3.68
N TRP A 55 21.07 -12.57 -3.15
CA TRP A 55 21.41 -11.74 -1.99
C TRP A 55 22.06 -10.42 -2.43
N ALA A 56 21.41 -9.70 -3.32
CA ALA A 56 21.89 -8.44 -3.88
C ALA A 56 21.14 -7.20 -3.39
N GLY A 57 20.04 -7.41 -2.66
CA GLY A 57 19.16 -6.33 -2.21
C GLY A 57 19.73 -5.51 -1.07
N SER A 58 19.22 -4.31 -0.92
CA SER A 58 19.49 -3.43 0.22
C SER A 58 18.21 -2.74 0.71
N SER A 59 18.21 -2.39 1.99
CA SER A 59 17.09 -1.67 2.60
C SER A 59 17.57 -0.65 3.62
N PHE A 60 16.73 0.37 3.84
CA PHE A 60 16.94 1.42 4.84
C PHE A 60 15.61 1.70 5.53
N TYR A 61 15.64 1.74 6.85
CA TYR A 61 14.52 2.19 7.67
C TYR A 61 14.97 3.28 8.62
N ASN A 62 14.20 4.34 8.71
CA ASN A 62 14.41 5.40 9.69
C ASN A 62 13.05 5.82 10.25
N SER A 63 12.93 5.94 11.56
CA SER A 63 11.69 6.40 12.21
C SER A 63 11.96 7.26 13.45
N LEU A 64 11.01 8.15 13.70
CA LEU A 64 10.78 8.80 14.98
C LEU A 64 9.56 8.12 15.61
N GLU A 65 9.72 7.63 16.83
CA GLU A 65 8.64 7.00 17.59
C GLU A 65 8.39 7.77 18.88
N ALA A 66 7.12 7.99 19.19
CA ALA A 66 6.69 8.60 20.42
C ALA A 66 5.57 7.80 21.07
N GLN A 67 5.63 7.64 22.39
CA GLN A 67 4.62 6.94 23.17
C GLN A 67 4.30 7.73 24.43
N ILE A 68 3.01 7.81 24.74
CA ILE A 68 2.49 8.29 26.02
C ILE A 68 1.65 7.20 26.67
N THR A 69 1.82 7.01 27.98
CA THR A 69 1.02 6.06 28.75
C THR A 69 0.62 6.70 30.05
N LYS A 70 -0.68 6.76 30.31
CA LYS A 70 -1.27 7.09 31.60
C LYS A 70 -1.89 5.82 32.16
N ARG A 71 -1.33 5.31 33.26
CA ARG A 71 -1.92 4.18 33.98
C ARG A 71 -3.24 4.59 34.59
N MET A 72 -4.12 3.64 34.82
CA MET A 72 -5.42 3.86 35.43
C MET A 72 -5.28 4.71 36.70
N SER A 73 -5.82 5.90 36.64
CA SER A 73 -5.90 6.79 37.81
C SER A 73 -7.05 7.75 37.63
N HIS A 74 -7.80 8.01 38.71
CA HIS A 74 -9.03 8.81 38.66
C HIS A 74 -10.03 8.32 37.62
N GLY A 75 -10.11 7.00 37.43
CA GLY A 75 -11.00 6.37 36.45
C GLY A 75 -10.57 6.51 34.99
N VAL A 76 -9.38 7.02 34.68
CA VAL A 76 -8.92 7.20 33.29
C VAL A 76 -7.60 6.50 33.04
N GLN A 77 -7.58 5.66 32.02
CA GLN A 77 -6.37 5.09 31.42
C GLN A 77 -6.26 5.58 29.99
N LEU A 78 -5.05 5.92 29.55
CA LEU A 78 -4.77 6.38 28.19
C LEU A 78 -3.43 5.81 27.72
N GLN A 79 -3.39 5.33 26.49
CA GLN A 79 -2.17 5.00 25.79
C GLN A 79 -2.22 5.60 24.38
N GLY A 80 -1.17 6.28 23.97
CA GLY A 80 -1.01 6.81 22.63
C GLY A 80 0.35 6.45 22.09
N SER A 81 0.42 6.14 20.81
CA SER A 81 1.65 5.91 20.06
C SER A 81 1.62 6.66 18.73
N PHE A 82 2.76 7.19 18.36
CA PHE A 82 2.97 7.84 17.07
C PHE A 82 4.28 7.38 16.49
N THR A 83 4.25 6.93 15.24
CA THR A 83 5.42 6.57 14.45
C THR A 83 5.43 7.41 13.19
N TRP A 84 6.56 8.04 12.90
CA TRP A 84 6.84 8.70 11.64
C TRP A 84 8.10 8.06 11.07
N GLY A 85 7.92 7.22 10.05
CA GLY A 85 8.99 6.41 9.50
C GLY A 85 9.01 6.38 7.99
N LYS A 86 10.12 5.90 7.45
CA LYS A 86 10.27 5.63 6.03
C LYS A 86 11.12 4.38 5.84
N SER A 87 10.58 3.42 5.10
CA SER A 87 11.28 2.24 4.61
C SER A 87 11.51 2.36 3.11
N ILE A 88 12.74 2.11 2.69
CA ILE A 88 13.15 2.09 1.26
C ILE A 88 13.89 0.79 1.03
N ASP A 89 13.57 0.10 -0.07
CA ASP A 89 14.25 -1.11 -0.49
C ASP A 89 14.31 -1.24 -2.02
N GLN A 90 14.82 -2.35 -2.49
CA GLN A 90 14.92 -2.70 -3.92
C GLN A 90 13.96 -3.83 -4.30
N GLY A 91 13.25 -4.40 -3.33
CA GLY A 91 12.24 -5.43 -3.46
C GLY A 91 11.84 -5.89 -2.07
N SER A 92 10.54 -5.82 -1.76
CA SER A 92 10.03 -6.08 -0.42
C SER A 92 9.74 -7.56 -0.18
N ALA A 93 9.42 -8.32 -1.24
CA ALA A 93 9.25 -9.77 -1.16
C ALA A 93 10.62 -10.46 -1.07
N THR A 94 10.77 -11.41 -0.15
CA THR A 94 12.03 -12.12 0.10
C THR A 94 11.99 -13.58 -0.35
N LEU A 95 10.81 -14.18 -0.43
CA LEU A 95 10.56 -15.57 -0.81
C LEU A 95 9.31 -15.67 -1.67
N VAL A 96 9.18 -16.75 -2.42
CA VAL A 96 7.95 -17.11 -3.16
C VAL A 96 6.77 -17.15 -2.17
N GLY A 97 5.72 -16.40 -2.44
CA GLY A 97 4.54 -16.30 -1.57
C GLY A 97 4.64 -15.27 -0.44
N ASP A 98 5.80 -14.64 -0.24
CA ASP A 98 5.98 -13.51 0.67
C ASP A 98 5.79 -12.19 -0.11
N GLN A 99 4.58 -11.98 -0.62
CA GLN A 99 4.23 -10.83 -1.43
C GLN A 99 3.14 -10.00 -0.75
N PHE A 100 3.27 -8.68 -0.89
CA PHE A 100 2.22 -7.74 -0.53
C PHE A 100 1.29 -7.52 -1.73
N ALA A 101 0.05 -7.11 -1.50
CA ALA A 101 -0.95 -6.92 -2.55
C ALA A 101 -0.54 -5.87 -3.63
N ASN A 102 0.44 -5.04 -3.33
CA ASN A 102 1.02 -4.02 -4.21
C ASN A 102 2.42 -4.39 -4.74
N SER A 103 2.90 -5.59 -4.46
CA SER A 103 4.23 -6.05 -4.90
C SER A 103 4.23 -6.37 -6.39
N LEU A 104 5.29 -5.93 -7.06
CA LEU A 104 5.59 -6.34 -8.43
C LEU A 104 6.47 -7.59 -8.40
N SER A 105 6.11 -8.60 -9.17
CA SER A 105 6.79 -9.89 -9.19
C SER A 105 8.03 -9.93 -10.09
N SER A 106 7.95 -9.33 -11.28
CA SER A 106 9.04 -9.35 -12.28
C SER A 106 9.82 -8.04 -12.28
N LEU A 107 10.55 -7.76 -11.19
CA LEU A 107 11.33 -6.54 -11.07
C LEU A 107 12.63 -6.61 -11.90
N PRO A 108 13.10 -5.48 -12.45
CA PRO A 108 14.36 -5.38 -13.20
C PRO A 108 15.58 -5.74 -12.34
N PHE A 109 15.93 -7.00 -12.27
CA PHE A 109 17.08 -7.50 -11.50
C PHE A 109 18.45 -7.06 -12.08
N TYR A 110 18.47 -6.66 -13.33
CA TYR A 110 19.68 -6.16 -14.03
C TYR A 110 20.12 -4.75 -13.59
N ASP A 111 19.24 -3.99 -12.96
CA ASP A 111 19.56 -2.69 -12.33
C ASP A 111 18.72 -2.46 -11.07
N LEU A 112 19.19 -2.94 -9.94
CA LEU A 112 18.52 -2.78 -8.64
C LEU A 112 18.40 -1.30 -8.22
N GLY A 113 19.27 -0.41 -8.75
CA GLY A 113 19.14 1.03 -8.52
C GLY A 113 17.91 1.64 -9.18
N ALA A 114 17.48 1.09 -10.32
CA ALA A 114 16.32 1.58 -11.06
C ALA A 114 14.98 1.25 -10.39
N ILE A 115 14.97 0.31 -9.45
CA ILE A 115 13.76 -0.12 -8.71
C ILE A 115 13.79 0.28 -7.23
N GLN A 116 14.81 0.99 -6.80
CA GLN A 116 14.87 1.50 -5.44
C GLN A 116 13.72 2.47 -5.18
N GLY A 117 12.89 2.16 -4.21
CA GLY A 117 11.70 2.94 -3.86
C GLY A 117 11.21 2.65 -2.44
N PRO A 118 10.12 3.29 -2.01
CA PRO A 118 9.47 2.91 -0.77
C PRO A 118 9.15 1.41 -0.75
N SER A 119 9.37 0.76 0.40
CA SER A 119 9.00 -0.64 0.58
C SER A 119 7.49 -0.83 0.41
N ASP A 120 7.04 -1.97 -0.09
CA ASP A 120 5.61 -2.23 -0.36
C ASP A 120 4.75 -2.10 0.91
N PHE A 121 5.35 -2.34 2.08
CA PHE A 121 4.75 -2.19 3.41
C PHE A 121 5.03 -0.83 4.07
N ASN A 122 5.60 0.15 3.35
CA ASN A 122 5.95 1.44 3.94
C ASN A 122 4.69 2.23 4.31
N VAL A 123 4.50 2.48 5.60
CA VAL A 123 3.50 3.41 6.14
C VAL A 123 4.23 4.60 6.73
N GLY A 124 4.04 5.78 6.15
CA GLY A 124 4.80 6.98 6.52
C GLY A 124 4.54 7.44 7.95
N ARG A 125 3.27 7.54 8.33
CA ARG A 125 2.85 7.94 9.67
C ARG A 125 1.79 6.98 10.18
N THR A 126 1.90 6.62 11.45
CA THR A 126 0.89 5.83 12.17
C THR A 126 0.63 6.49 13.52
N PHE A 127 -0.62 6.70 13.86
CA PHE A 127 -1.07 7.23 15.13
C PHE A 127 -2.16 6.33 15.69
N VAL A 128 -1.96 5.84 16.91
CA VAL A 128 -2.94 5.01 17.61
C VAL A 128 -3.13 5.56 19.01
N VAL A 129 -4.39 5.75 19.40
CA VAL A 129 -4.75 6.11 20.77
C VAL A 129 -5.81 5.15 21.25
N ASN A 130 -5.61 4.59 22.43
CA ASN A 130 -6.64 3.88 23.16
C ASN A 130 -6.89 4.56 24.51
N ALA A 131 -8.15 4.59 24.92
CA ALA A 131 -8.56 5.15 26.19
C ALA A 131 -9.65 4.29 26.83
N ILE A 132 -9.60 4.21 28.15
CA ILE A 132 -10.65 3.64 28.99
C ILE A 132 -11.02 4.68 30.03
N TRP A 133 -12.31 4.89 30.23
CA TRP A 133 -12.84 5.77 31.25
C TRP A 133 -13.91 5.09 32.07
N ASP A 134 -13.57 4.81 33.34
CA ASP A 134 -14.56 4.41 34.35
C ASP A 134 -15.36 5.65 34.75
N VAL A 135 -16.62 5.69 34.37
CA VAL A 135 -17.51 6.81 34.68
C VAL A 135 -17.74 6.87 36.19
N PRO A 136 -17.37 7.97 36.87
CA PRO A 136 -17.46 8.04 38.30
C PRO A 136 -18.93 7.99 38.76
N THR A 137 -19.21 7.04 39.64
CA THR A 137 -20.54 6.90 40.27
C THR A 137 -20.54 7.62 41.61
N PRO A 138 -21.42 8.64 41.82
CA PRO A 138 -21.52 9.33 43.09
C PRO A 138 -21.86 8.34 44.22
N LYS A 139 -21.11 8.44 45.33
CA LYS A 139 -21.30 7.54 46.50
C LYS A 139 -22.70 7.67 47.17
N SER A 140 -23.38 8.80 46.94
CA SER A 140 -24.74 9.05 47.41
C SER A 140 -25.81 8.27 46.67
N TRP A 141 -25.49 7.71 45.48
CA TRP A 141 -26.45 6.94 44.73
C TRP A 141 -26.58 5.52 45.31
N THR A 142 -27.81 5.13 45.63
CA THR A 142 -28.16 3.81 46.13
C THR A 142 -29.42 3.29 45.41
N GLY A 143 -29.64 1.97 45.43
CA GLY A 143 -30.78 1.37 44.80
C GLY A 143 -30.83 1.54 43.26
N ILE A 144 -32.01 1.92 42.71
CA ILE A 144 -32.24 2.04 41.28
C ILE A 144 -31.30 3.04 40.58
N PRO A 145 -31.05 4.27 41.11
CA PRO A 145 -30.09 5.18 40.50
C PRO A 145 -28.68 4.60 40.37
N GLN A 146 -28.19 3.92 41.37
CA GLN A 146 -26.89 3.24 41.30
C GLN A 146 -26.90 2.10 40.26
N LEU A 147 -27.97 1.31 40.23
CA LEU A 147 -28.10 0.19 39.29
C LEU A 147 -28.11 0.67 37.83
N VAL A 148 -28.82 1.75 37.52
CA VAL A 148 -29.00 2.23 36.14
C VAL A 148 -27.84 3.13 35.70
N LEU A 149 -27.44 4.09 36.53
CA LEU A 149 -26.49 5.15 36.17
C LEU A 149 -25.04 4.90 36.62
N GLY A 150 -24.82 3.96 37.59
CA GLY A 150 -23.48 3.61 38.05
C GLY A 150 -22.85 2.45 37.27
N GLY A 151 -21.53 2.25 37.40
CA GLY A 151 -20.81 1.11 36.84
C GLY A 151 -20.66 1.11 35.32
N TRP A 152 -20.71 2.26 34.71
CA TRP A 152 -20.40 2.44 33.28
C TRP A 152 -18.92 2.63 33.06
N GLU A 153 -18.42 2.01 32.00
CA GLU A 153 -17.06 2.15 31.50
C GLU A 153 -17.12 2.41 29.99
N LEU A 154 -16.39 3.40 29.52
CA LEU A 154 -16.27 3.75 28.11
C LEU A 154 -14.88 3.37 27.64
N GLY A 155 -14.80 2.72 26.50
CA GLY A 155 -13.56 2.41 25.81
C GLY A 155 -13.55 3.02 24.42
N GLY A 156 -12.37 3.35 23.92
CA GLY A 156 -12.22 3.80 22.54
C GLY A 156 -10.84 3.52 22.02
N ILE A 157 -10.75 3.17 20.73
CA ILE A 157 -9.52 3.02 19.98
C ILE A 157 -9.64 3.87 18.73
N PHE A 158 -8.72 4.80 18.56
CA PHE A 158 -8.59 5.58 17.34
C PHE A 158 -7.29 5.22 16.65
N THR A 159 -7.38 4.83 15.37
CA THR A 159 -6.24 4.50 14.52
C THR A 159 -6.24 5.40 13.30
N ALA A 160 -5.14 6.06 13.03
CA ALA A 160 -4.93 6.81 11.79
C ALA A 160 -3.55 6.48 11.22
N SER A 161 -3.50 6.21 9.91
CA SER A 161 -2.23 5.94 9.22
C SER A 161 -2.23 6.45 7.79
N ASP A 162 -1.04 6.73 7.27
CA ASP A 162 -0.87 6.92 5.83
C ASP A 162 -1.12 5.59 5.09
N GLY A 163 -1.51 5.68 3.82
CA GLY A 163 -1.69 4.50 2.99
C GLY A 163 -0.36 3.91 2.53
N VAL A 164 -0.37 2.63 2.20
CA VAL A 164 0.77 1.93 1.59
C VAL A 164 1.06 2.47 0.19
N PRO A 165 2.31 2.41 -0.27
CA PRO A 165 2.66 2.85 -1.60
C PRO A 165 2.19 1.87 -2.68
N PHE A 166 2.10 2.35 -3.92
CA PHE A 166 1.84 1.52 -5.11
C PHE A 166 2.49 2.10 -6.35
N THR A 167 2.59 1.27 -7.39
CA THR A 167 3.29 1.57 -8.63
C THR A 167 2.30 1.80 -9.76
N ALA A 168 2.59 2.76 -10.65
CA ALA A 168 1.91 2.88 -11.93
C ALA A 168 2.53 1.89 -12.92
N THR A 169 1.70 1.06 -13.52
CA THR A 169 2.09 0.05 -14.49
C THR A 169 1.46 0.34 -15.86
N TRP A 170 1.90 -0.39 -16.87
CA TRP A 170 1.43 -0.26 -18.24
C TRP A 170 1.46 -1.63 -18.92
N GLY A 171 0.35 -1.99 -19.56
CA GLY A 171 0.28 -3.10 -20.46
C GLY A 171 0.42 -4.48 -19.85
N THR A 172 -0.04 -4.68 -18.60
CA THR A 172 -0.01 -6.01 -17.96
C THR A 172 -0.92 -7.03 -18.66
N ASP A 173 -1.79 -6.60 -19.58
CA ASP A 173 -2.59 -7.42 -20.48
C ASP A 173 -1.80 -7.96 -21.68
N GLY A 174 -0.54 -7.53 -21.83
CA GLY A 174 0.41 -7.93 -22.86
C GLY A 174 1.84 -7.71 -22.37
N ASP A 175 2.75 -7.44 -23.27
CA ASP A 175 4.16 -7.15 -22.96
C ASP A 175 4.68 -6.10 -23.95
N PRO A 176 4.18 -4.86 -23.86
CA PRO A 176 4.47 -3.83 -24.87
C PRO A 176 5.95 -3.47 -24.96
N GLN A 177 6.72 -3.63 -23.89
CA GLN A 177 8.17 -3.36 -23.90
C GLN A 177 8.99 -4.58 -24.36
N GLY A 178 8.44 -5.78 -24.30
CA GLY A 178 9.11 -6.98 -24.77
C GLY A 178 10.07 -7.61 -23.77
N LEU A 179 9.72 -7.59 -22.48
CA LEU A 179 10.46 -8.28 -21.42
C LEU A 179 10.46 -9.79 -21.63
N ASN A 180 9.39 -10.30 -22.26
CA ASN A 180 9.13 -11.72 -22.42
C ASN A 180 9.11 -12.47 -21.08
N SER A 181 8.46 -11.86 -20.09
CA SER A 181 8.21 -12.44 -18.76
C SER A 181 6.83 -13.07 -18.69
N SER A 182 6.66 -14.04 -17.80
CA SER A 182 5.34 -14.61 -17.48
C SER A 182 4.40 -13.62 -16.79
N ASP A 183 4.96 -12.55 -16.22
CA ASP A 183 4.24 -11.51 -15.48
C ASP A 183 4.91 -10.16 -15.74
N PRO A 184 4.72 -9.58 -16.94
CA PRO A 184 5.40 -8.36 -17.33
C PRO A 184 4.80 -7.15 -16.59
N TYR A 185 5.66 -6.35 -15.99
CA TYR A 185 5.29 -5.05 -15.43
C TYR A 185 6.08 -3.95 -16.12
N ASP A 186 5.49 -3.40 -17.16
CA ASP A 186 6.08 -2.27 -17.87
C ASP A 186 5.83 -0.96 -17.13
N PHE A 187 6.72 -0.01 -17.32
CA PHE A 187 6.69 1.27 -16.62
C PHE A 187 6.42 2.41 -17.62
N PRO A 188 5.39 3.23 -17.36
CA PRO A 188 5.17 4.44 -18.15
C PRO A 188 6.17 5.52 -17.77
N ASN A 189 6.22 6.59 -18.55
CA ASN A 189 6.89 7.82 -18.14
C ASN A 189 6.03 8.61 -17.16
N ARG A 190 6.65 9.07 -16.07
CA ARG A 190 6.09 10.10 -15.21
C ARG A 190 6.34 11.48 -15.82
N LEU A 191 5.28 12.25 -15.99
CA LEU A 191 5.35 13.64 -16.41
C LEU A 191 5.54 14.57 -15.21
N THR A 192 6.25 15.68 -15.43
CA THR A 192 6.43 16.76 -14.48
C THR A 192 5.77 18.03 -15.00
N GLY A 193 5.30 18.91 -14.12
CA GLY A 193 4.66 20.15 -14.53
C GLY A 193 3.43 20.51 -13.70
N PRO A 194 2.70 21.55 -14.09
CA PRO A 194 1.50 21.98 -13.39
C PRO A 194 0.47 20.85 -13.25
N GLY A 195 -0.02 20.64 -12.03
CA GLY A 195 -0.98 19.58 -11.72
C GLY A 195 -0.39 18.21 -11.38
N CYS A 196 0.88 17.92 -11.77
CA CYS A 196 1.55 16.62 -11.55
C CYS A 196 2.55 16.60 -10.39
N ASN A 197 2.54 17.60 -9.50
CA ASN A 197 3.31 17.59 -8.27
C ASN A 197 2.83 16.49 -7.29
N SER A 198 1.52 16.20 -7.31
CA SER A 198 0.91 15.02 -6.70
C SER A 198 0.34 14.15 -7.82
N LEU A 199 0.57 12.86 -7.76
CA LEU A 199 0.08 11.90 -8.75
C LEU A 199 -1.29 11.31 -8.40
N VAL A 200 -1.83 11.66 -7.24
CA VAL A 200 -3.12 11.17 -6.75
C VAL A 200 -4.09 12.30 -6.44
N ASN A 201 -5.39 11.98 -6.46
CA ASN A 201 -6.52 12.83 -6.08
C ASN A 201 -7.13 12.32 -4.76
N PRO A 202 -6.65 12.76 -3.59
CA PRO A 202 -7.21 12.34 -2.33
C PRO A 202 -8.72 12.66 -2.25
N GLY A 203 -9.52 11.70 -1.75
CA GLY A 203 -10.96 11.86 -1.61
C GLY A 203 -11.78 11.56 -2.88
N ASN A 204 -11.16 11.19 -3.99
CA ASN A 204 -11.86 10.78 -5.20
C ASN A 204 -11.60 9.30 -5.54
N PRO A 205 -12.40 8.36 -5.03
CA PRO A 205 -12.19 6.93 -5.26
C PRO A 205 -12.39 6.48 -6.71
N ASN A 206 -13.17 7.24 -7.49
CA ASN A 206 -13.45 6.92 -8.89
C ASN A 206 -12.38 7.45 -9.87
N ASN A 207 -11.46 8.29 -9.40
CA ASN A 207 -10.36 8.86 -10.18
C ASN A 207 -9.22 9.21 -9.22
N TYR A 208 -8.70 8.21 -8.52
CA TYR A 208 -7.68 8.43 -7.50
C TYR A 208 -6.31 8.74 -8.13
N VAL A 209 -5.94 8.07 -9.22
CA VAL A 209 -4.69 8.34 -9.95
C VAL A 209 -4.90 9.41 -11.01
N LYS A 210 -3.99 10.37 -11.08
CA LYS A 210 -3.95 11.39 -12.13
C LYS A 210 -3.29 10.82 -13.39
N THR A 211 -4.06 10.12 -14.20
CA THR A 211 -3.56 9.45 -15.41
C THR A 211 -2.89 10.40 -16.40
N GLN A 212 -3.34 11.66 -16.46
CA GLN A 212 -2.71 12.71 -17.28
C GLN A 212 -1.26 13.05 -16.89
N CYS A 213 -0.79 12.56 -15.75
CA CYS A 213 0.59 12.72 -15.29
C CYS A 213 1.51 11.59 -15.75
N PHE A 214 1.02 10.73 -16.63
CA PHE A 214 1.77 9.62 -17.21
C PHE A 214 1.68 9.66 -18.74
N ALA A 215 2.68 9.09 -19.40
CA ALA A 215 2.72 8.96 -20.85
C ALA A 215 3.47 7.69 -21.25
N ILE A 216 3.19 7.20 -22.45
CA ILE A 216 4.04 6.22 -23.12
C ILE A 216 5.44 6.81 -23.28
N PRO A 217 6.53 6.05 -23.04
CA PRO A 217 7.88 6.53 -23.23
C PRO A 217 8.10 7.13 -24.62
N ALA A 218 8.84 8.22 -24.68
CA ALA A 218 9.07 8.97 -25.90
C ALA A 218 10.53 8.93 -26.32
N ALA A 219 10.77 8.71 -27.60
CA ALA A 219 12.10 8.82 -28.19
C ALA A 219 12.62 10.26 -28.14
N PRO A 220 13.91 10.48 -27.88
CA PRO A 220 14.48 11.83 -27.77
C PRO A 220 14.55 12.56 -29.14
N SER A 221 14.50 11.85 -30.26
CA SER A 221 14.51 12.42 -31.60
C SER A 221 13.91 11.48 -32.63
N LEU A 222 13.50 12.01 -33.76
CA LEU A 222 13.00 11.20 -34.88
C LEU A 222 14.08 10.24 -35.42
N ALA A 223 15.33 10.63 -35.40
CA ALA A 223 16.44 9.76 -35.83
C ALA A 223 16.61 8.56 -34.88
N PHE A 224 16.50 8.79 -33.58
CA PHE A 224 16.53 7.72 -32.59
C PHE A 224 15.33 6.78 -32.81
N TRP A 225 14.15 7.36 -32.97
CA TRP A 225 12.90 6.61 -33.19
C TRP A 225 12.99 5.69 -34.40
N ASN A 226 13.38 6.23 -35.56
CA ASN A 226 13.52 5.45 -36.80
C ASN A 226 14.53 4.31 -36.71
N ALA A 227 15.56 4.46 -35.86
CA ALA A 227 16.63 3.48 -35.75
C ALA A 227 16.36 2.40 -34.67
N ASN A 228 15.55 2.69 -33.68
CA ASN A 228 15.54 1.89 -32.46
C ASN A 228 14.14 1.56 -31.91
N CYS A 229 13.13 2.38 -32.20
CA CYS A 229 11.84 2.27 -31.55
C CYS A 229 10.89 1.33 -32.28
N ASP A 230 10.21 0.53 -31.51
CA ASP A 230 9.03 -0.18 -32.00
C ASP A 230 7.83 0.79 -31.97
N PRO A 231 7.13 0.99 -33.08
CA PRO A 231 5.99 1.89 -33.14
C PRO A 231 4.80 1.40 -32.32
N ALA A 232 4.62 0.08 -32.19
CA ALA A 232 3.54 -0.53 -31.44
C ALA A 232 3.62 -2.06 -31.45
N PRO A 233 2.95 -2.74 -30.51
CA PRO A 233 2.69 -4.17 -30.61
C PRO A 233 1.93 -4.50 -31.91
N PRO A 234 2.08 -5.72 -32.43
CA PRO A 234 1.35 -6.16 -33.62
C PRO A 234 -0.16 -5.97 -33.45
N GLY A 235 -0.79 -5.31 -34.40
CA GLY A 235 -2.24 -5.04 -34.41
C GLY A 235 -2.65 -3.69 -33.87
N THR A 236 -1.75 -2.92 -33.25
CA THR A 236 -2.03 -1.54 -32.81
C THR A 236 -1.90 -0.58 -33.94
N THR A 237 -2.88 0.30 -34.11
CA THR A 237 -2.85 1.39 -35.09
C THR A 237 -2.66 2.73 -34.39
N GLY A 238 -1.92 3.65 -35.02
CA GLY A 238 -1.83 5.05 -34.59
C GLY A 238 -0.66 5.41 -33.69
N VAL A 239 0.28 4.51 -33.47
CA VAL A 239 1.53 4.83 -32.79
C VAL A 239 2.54 5.42 -33.74
N SER A 240 3.04 6.59 -33.38
CA SER A 240 4.00 7.35 -34.21
C SER A 240 4.97 8.09 -33.30
N PHE A 241 6.07 8.60 -33.90
CA PHE A 241 6.94 9.51 -33.15
C PHE A 241 6.11 10.55 -32.36
N PRO A 242 6.45 10.81 -31.07
CA PRO A 242 7.65 10.37 -30.35
C PRO A 242 7.50 9.07 -29.53
N GLN A 243 6.38 8.39 -29.53
CA GLN A 243 6.15 7.20 -28.72
C GLN A 243 7.10 6.05 -29.11
N CYS A 244 7.70 5.39 -28.11
CA CYS A 244 8.69 4.33 -28.27
C CYS A 244 8.36 3.20 -27.30
N PHE A 245 7.66 2.18 -27.78
CA PHE A 245 7.06 1.15 -26.95
C PHE A 245 8.11 0.27 -26.27
N ASN A 246 9.17 -0.09 -26.96
CA ASN A 246 10.27 -0.88 -26.41
C ASN A 246 11.26 -0.07 -25.56
N LEU A 247 10.90 1.15 -25.14
CA LEU A 247 11.68 1.97 -24.22
C LEU A 247 11.05 1.91 -22.82
N ARG A 248 11.81 1.53 -21.80
CA ARG A 248 11.33 1.54 -20.43
C ARG A 248 11.10 2.96 -19.93
N GLY A 249 9.93 3.22 -19.36
CA GLY A 249 9.59 4.51 -18.78
C GLY A 249 10.37 4.82 -17.50
N ASN A 250 10.32 6.09 -17.14
CA ASN A 250 11.05 6.63 -15.99
C ASN A 250 10.22 6.67 -14.68
N SER A 251 8.99 6.16 -14.67
CA SER A 251 8.26 6.02 -13.42
C SER A 251 8.97 5.02 -12.52
N GLY A 252 9.05 5.33 -11.24
CA GLY A 252 9.68 4.47 -10.24
C GLY A 252 8.69 3.52 -9.60
N ARG A 253 9.21 2.52 -8.89
CA ARG A 253 8.43 1.65 -8.02
C ARG A 253 7.89 2.44 -6.83
N ASN A 254 6.61 2.23 -6.49
CA ASN A 254 5.97 2.77 -5.29
C ASN A 254 6.02 4.30 -5.17
N ILE A 255 5.82 4.99 -6.31
CA ILE A 255 5.86 6.46 -6.36
C ILE A 255 4.56 7.14 -5.94
N MET A 256 3.49 6.39 -5.75
CA MET A 256 2.18 6.86 -5.28
C MET A 256 1.86 6.22 -3.93
N SER A 257 0.99 6.85 -3.16
CA SER A 257 0.47 6.30 -1.91
C SER A 257 -1.04 6.12 -2.01
N ALA A 258 -1.53 5.00 -1.53
CA ALA A 258 -2.95 4.72 -1.37
C ALA A 258 -3.59 5.67 -0.33
N PRO A 259 -4.92 5.71 -0.22
CA PRO A 259 -5.59 6.38 0.88
C PRO A 259 -5.12 5.86 2.23
N GLY A 260 -5.04 6.75 3.20
CA GLY A 260 -4.78 6.37 4.58
C GLY A 260 -6.04 5.87 5.29
N ILE A 261 -5.83 5.26 6.45
CA ILE A 261 -6.89 4.79 7.35
C ILE A 261 -7.17 5.86 8.40
N ALA A 262 -8.43 6.03 8.78
CA ALA A 262 -8.82 6.77 9.99
C ALA A 262 -10.06 6.11 10.59
N ASP A 263 -9.84 5.18 11.46
CA ASP A 263 -10.86 4.34 12.07
C ASP A 263 -11.02 4.65 13.57
N PHE A 264 -12.27 4.57 14.04
CA PHE A 264 -12.62 4.77 15.43
C PHE A 264 -13.57 3.68 15.92
N ASP A 265 -13.08 2.86 16.83
CA ASP A 265 -13.86 1.88 17.57
C ASP A 265 -14.25 2.42 18.94
N PHE A 266 -15.50 2.19 19.31
CA PHE A 266 -16.06 2.62 20.58
C PHE A 266 -16.67 1.46 21.33
N SER A 267 -16.47 1.41 22.64
CA SER A 267 -17.01 0.37 23.51
C SER A 267 -17.70 0.98 24.73
N LEU A 268 -18.84 0.41 25.06
CA LEU A 268 -19.63 0.77 26.23
C LEU A 268 -19.82 -0.49 27.07
N TYR A 269 -19.36 -0.45 28.31
CA TYR A 269 -19.52 -1.54 29.27
C TYR A 269 -20.38 -1.08 30.45
N LYS A 270 -21.25 -1.98 30.90
CA LYS A 270 -22.05 -1.80 32.10
C LYS A 270 -21.76 -2.93 33.08
N ASN A 271 -21.15 -2.62 34.19
CA ASN A 271 -20.85 -3.54 35.27
C ASN A 271 -22.00 -3.55 36.30
N ILE A 272 -22.54 -4.73 36.59
CA ILE A 272 -23.64 -4.95 37.53
C ILE A 272 -23.15 -5.96 38.61
N PRO A 273 -22.56 -5.49 39.71
CA PRO A 273 -22.12 -6.39 40.77
C PRO A 273 -23.31 -6.99 41.51
N VAL A 274 -23.38 -8.31 41.58
CA VAL A 274 -24.45 -9.05 42.29
C VAL A 274 -23.89 -9.63 43.58
N LYS A 275 -23.68 -8.79 44.59
CA LYS A 275 -23.06 -9.13 45.90
C LYS A 275 -23.80 -10.21 46.68
N ARG A 276 -25.06 -10.52 46.33
CA ARG A 276 -25.83 -11.63 46.94
C ARG A 276 -25.28 -13.00 46.56
N ILE A 277 -24.56 -13.13 45.45
CA ILE A 277 -23.97 -14.39 44.98
C ILE A 277 -22.55 -14.52 45.52
N SER A 278 -21.70 -13.55 45.26
CA SER A 278 -20.38 -13.39 45.83
C SER A 278 -19.89 -11.96 45.72
N GLU A 279 -18.84 -11.59 46.45
CA GLU A 279 -18.25 -10.24 46.32
C GLU A 279 -17.67 -9.97 44.94
N ASN A 280 -17.24 -11.01 44.24
CA ASN A 280 -16.64 -10.93 42.91
C ASN A 280 -17.63 -11.16 41.76
N PHE A 281 -18.89 -11.56 42.08
CA PHE A 281 -19.86 -11.87 41.03
C PHE A 281 -20.33 -10.60 40.34
N ASN A 282 -20.06 -10.51 39.03
CA ASN A 282 -20.42 -9.38 38.22
C ASN A 282 -21.06 -9.82 36.88
N VAL A 283 -22.16 -9.20 36.53
CA VAL A 283 -22.76 -9.33 35.20
C VAL A 283 -22.36 -8.10 34.40
N GLN A 284 -21.62 -8.28 33.34
CA GLN A 284 -21.17 -7.20 32.48
C GLN A 284 -21.92 -7.25 31.13
N PHE A 285 -22.69 -6.22 30.84
CA PHE A 285 -23.20 -5.96 29.50
C PHE A 285 -22.14 -5.18 28.70
N ARG A 286 -21.97 -5.54 27.44
CA ARG A 286 -21.06 -4.91 26.49
C ARG A 286 -21.79 -4.52 25.22
N ALA A 287 -21.52 -3.31 24.74
CA ALA A 287 -21.89 -2.85 23.41
C ALA A 287 -20.61 -2.31 22.75
N GLU A 288 -20.22 -2.93 21.66
CA GLU A 288 -19.00 -2.61 20.91
C GLU A 288 -19.40 -2.16 19.50
N PHE A 289 -18.83 -1.05 19.07
CA PHE A 289 -19.10 -0.40 17.79
C PHE A 289 -17.77 -0.27 17.05
N PHE A 290 -17.58 -1.09 16.03
CA PHE A 290 -16.43 -1.03 15.16
C PHE A 290 -16.72 -0.08 14.01
N ASN A 291 -15.72 0.69 13.61
CA ASN A 291 -15.86 1.76 12.63
C ASN A 291 -17.13 2.61 12.92
N VAL A 292 -17.20 3.19 14.12
CA VAL A 292 -18.41 3.88 14.61
C VAL A 292 -18.85 5.03 13.71
N LEU A 293 -17.90 5.65 13.00
CA LEU A 293 -18.16 6.74 12.04
C LEU A 293 -18.65 6.22 10.67
N ASN A 294 -18.64 4.90 10.47
CA ASN A 294 -18.98 4.25 9.20
C ASN A 294 -18.22 4.86 8.00
N ARG A 295 -16.94 5.12 8.20
CA ARG A 295 -16.09 5.68 7.17
C ARG A 295 -15.61 4.57 6.23
N ALA A 296 -15.60 4.85 4.93
CA ALA A 296 -14.97 3.99 3.94
C ALA A 296 -13.46 4.30 3.88
N ASP A 297 -12.63 3.44 4.45
CA ASP A 297 -11.18 3.51 4.31
C ASP A 297 -10.76 2.58 3.17
N PHE A 298 -10.44 3.19 2.02
CA PHE A 298 -10.18 2.45 0.79
C PHE A 298 -8.82 1.77 0.80
N ALA A 299 -8.80 0.54 0.25
CA ALA A 299 -7.58 -0.17 -0.08
C ALA A 299 -6.83 0.48 -1.26
N PRO A 300 -5.54 0.17 -1.50
CA PRO A 300 -4.84 0.58 -2.70
C PRO A 300 -5.57 0.10 -3.96
N PRO A 301 -5.37 0.76 -5.11
CA PRO A 301 -5.85 0.25 -6.39
C PRO A 301 -5.36 -1.17 -6.60
N ALA A 302 -6.23 -2.04 -7.12
CA ALA A 302 -5.85 -3.43 -7.41
C ALA A 302 -4.74 -3.47 -8.45
N LEU A 303 -3.67 -4.22 -8.15
CA LEU A 303 -2.53 -4.37 -9.05
C LEU A 303 -2.99 -4.92 -10.41
N SER A 304 -2.40 -4.45 -11.47
CA SER A 304 -2.76 -4.70 -12.88
C SER A 304 -4.16 -4.18 -13.24
N ALA A 305 -5.19 -4.54 -12.52
CA ALA A 305 -6.56 -4.15 -12.85
C ALA A 305 -6.81 -2.63 -12.75
N ASN A 306 -6.22 -1.96 -11.75
CA ASN A 306 -6.44 -0.53 -11.50
C ASN A 306 -5.13 0.27 -11.37
N THR A 307 -3.96 -0.34 -11.58
CA THR A 307 -2.66 0.35 -11.61
C THR A 307 -2.15 0.61 -13.03
N ASP A 308 -2.70 -0.10 -14.03
CA ASP A 308 -2.36 0.11 -15.43
C ASP A 308 -2.93 1.43 -15.93
N ILE A 309 -2.04 2.36 -16.25
CA ILE A 309 -2.39 3.65 -16.83
C ILE A 309 -2.80 3.49 -18.29
N PHE A 310 -2.12 2.60 -19.00
CA PHE A 310 -2.36 2.26 -20.40
C PHE A 310 -2.49 0.75 -20.55
N ASP A 311 -3.26 0.30 -21.50
CA ASP A 311 -3.26 -1.08 -21.96
C ASP A 311 -2.03 -1.40 -22.84
N SER A 312 -1.88 -2.64 -23.28
CA SER A 312 -0.76 -3.07 -24.13
C SER A 312 -0.73 -2.34 -25.48
N THR A 313 -1.83 -1.75 -25.92
CA THR A 313 -1.90 -0.95 -27.16
C THR A 313 -1.51 0.50 -26.94
N GLY A 314 -1.31 0.93 -25.70
CA GLY A 314 -1.02 2.31 -25.32
C GLY A 314 -2.26 3.19 -25.17
N ALA A 315 -3.46 2.62 -25.25
CA ALA A 315 -4.68 3.36 -24.93
C ALA A 315 -4.89 3.47 -23.43
N SER A 316 -5.49 4.56 -22.96
CA SER A 316 -5.85 4.68 -21.54
C SER A 316 -6.87 3.61 -21.15
N THR A 317 -6.62 2.89 -20.05
CA THR A 317 -7.51 1.82 -19.61
C THR A 317 -8.88 2.31 -19.15
N GLY A 318 -9.02 3.58 -18.78
CA GLY A 318 -10.25 4.16 -18.24
C GLY A 318 -10.60 3.70 -16.82
N VAL A 319 -9.91 2.69 -16.29
CA VAL A 319 -10.11 2.13 -14.95
C VAL A 319 -8.91 2.37 -14.02
N ALA A 320 -7.86 3.00 -14.55
CA ALA A 320 -6.68 3.36 -13.78
C ALA A 320 -7.04 4.25 -12.59
N GLY A 321 -6.62 3.81 -11.40
CA GLY A 321 -6.86 4.54 -10.15
C GLY A 321 -8.25 4.43 -9.58
N LEU A 322 -9.10 3.49 -10.03
CA LEU A 322 -10.30 3.13 -9.31
C LEU A 322 -9.96 2.44 -7.99
N LEU A 323 -10.58 2.89 -6.91
CA LEU A 323 -10.53 2.22 -5.60
C LEU A 323 -11.79 1.37 -5.47
N THR A 324 -11.63 0.05 -5.55
CA THR A 324 -12.76 -0.90 -5.67
C THR A 324 -13.05 -1.67 -4.39
N SER A 325 -12.20 -1.54 -3.37
CA SER A 325 -12.34 -2.23 -2.09
C SER A 325 -11.95 -1.34 -0.92
N THR A 326 -12.34 -1.73 0.28
CA THR A 326 -11.97 -1.07 1.53
C THR A 326 -11.02 -1.94 2.34
N THR A 327 -10.17 -1.31 3.15
CA THR A 327 -9.26 -1.98 4.10
C THR A 327 -9.97 -2.28 5.41
N VAL A 328 -10.93 -1.43 5.78
CA VAL A 328 -11.75 -1.57 7.00
C VAL A 328 -13.18 -1.91 6.58
N ASP A 329 -13.80 -2.80 7.33
CA ASP A 329 -15.20 -3.19 7.12
C ASP A 329 -16.14 -2.02 7.43
N SER A 330 -17.37 -2.12 6.93
CA SER A 330 -18.45 -1.20 7.31
C SER A 330 -18.71 -1.32 8.81
N ARG A 331 -19.36 -0.30 9.38
CA ARG A 331 -19.68 -0.30 10.81
C ARG A 331 -20.39 -1.58 11.24
N GLU A 332 -19.80 -2.23 12.25
CA GLU A 332 -20.36 -3.39 12.92
C GLU A 332 -20.73 -3.05 14.37
N ILE A 333 -21.79 -3.65 14.87
CA ILE A 333 -22.26 -3.48 16.24
C ILE A 333 -22.42 -4.84 16.87
N GLN A 334 -21.73 -5.05 17.99
CA GLN A 334 -21.77 -6.29 18.74
C GLN A 334 -22.30 -6.05 20.15
N PHE A 335 -23.20 -6.92 20.61
CA PHE A 335 -23.67 -6.95 21.98
C PHE A 335 -23.27 -8.26 22.64
N ALA A 336 -22.80 -8.18 23.88
CA ALA A 336 -22.43 -9.36 24.66
C ALA A 336 -22.85 -9.21 26.13
N LEU A 337 -23.11 -10.36 26.77
CA LEU A 337 -23.33 -10.47 28.20
C LEU A 337 -22.28 -11.42 28.77
N LYS A 338 -21.46 -10.92 29.69
CA LYS A 338 -20.42 -11.70 30.36
C LYS A 338 -20.73 -11.86 31.83
N VAL A 339 -20.66 -13.08 32.34
CA VAL A 339 -20.76 -13.38 33.76
C VAL A 339 -19.35 -13.66 34.30
N ILE A 340 -19.00 -12.96 35.36
CA ILE A 340 -17.71 -13.08 36.05
C ILE A 340 -18.01 -13.52 37.47
N TRP A 341 -17.39 -14.60 37.96
CA TRP A 341 -17.62 -15.17 39.27
C TRP A 341 -16.32 -15.46 40.00
#